data_84e37ca9d9b1f54fcd5d2b14b48d4b61
#
_entry.id   84e37ca9d9b1f54fcd5d2b14b48d4b61
#
_cell.length_a   1.000
_cell.length_b   1.000
_cell.length_c   1.000
_cell.angle_alpha   90.00
_cell.angle_beta   90.00
_cell.angle_gamma   90.00
#
_symmetry.space_group_name_H-M   'P 1'
#
loop_
_entity.id
_entity.type
_entity.pdbx_description
1 polymer ?
#
loop_
_entity_poly.entity_id
_entity_poly.type
_entity_poly.pdbx_seq_one_letter_code
_entity_poly.pdbx_strand_id
1 'polypeptide(L)'
;MAQXXPDLMLXGIHVVDFSQXLAGAGVSRMLAELGADXTKVXIGPVGDGGRLLPVLKDQRSGFFIQHNRGKKSLALNWERXEAXEXARDLASKADVVLENFGTAETLRSRGLDYXSIRXRXPXVIXLSVSAXGRTGPWANKPGXDFXAXAASGLMXMTGSPDEPPGVVWSAIADNNAAVHGFAGLGYALFHXXKTGQGQFLDLAMVDCMFHXHEIALQAWHLSDGEFVPERMGRHHQLVFPVGLFQGPQNHLALLALDFQWENVCRAMDRIDLVTDPRYADISDRAKRQNELIPIIEDWMSTFDTDEALLEHLEEYRVPASPVLSPIDAIDHPHFNAREMVRWVQDPIHGSVPIPGFPWKFSVNDQLPELVAPLLGEHNADILMTKLGYSIEQVEXLTNSGILFEGAT
;
A
#
# COMPACT_ATOMS: atom_id res chain seq x y z
N MET A 1 15.82 -27.38 23.82
CA MET A 1 16.58 -26.67 22.78
C MET A 1 15.93 -25.31 22.55
N ALA A 2 16.72 -24.25 22.53
CA ALA A 2 16.20 -22.92 22.24
C ALA A 2 15.74 -22.87 20.77
N GLN A 3 14.54 -22.33 20.56
CA GLN A 3 14.05 -22.16 19.21
C GLN A 3 14.82 -21.03 18.51
N UNK A 4 15.29 -21.24 17.42
CA UNK A 4 16.00 -20.28 16.79
C UNK A 4 15.05 -19.27 16.39
N UNK A 5 15.41 -18.31 16.30
CA UNK A 5 14.73 -17.34 15.83
C UNK A 5 14.55 -17.65 14.44
N PRO A 6 13.48 -17.07 13.98
CA PRO A 6 13.26 -17.22 12.56
C PRO A 6 14.40 -16.58 11.77
N ASP A 7 14.77 -17.18 10.67
CA ASP A 7 15.76 -16.62 9.77
C ASP A 7 15.10 -15.50 8.96
N LEU A 8 15.14 -14.29 9.49
CA LEU A 8 14.47 -13.17 8.87
C LEU A 8 15.35 -12.55 7.76
N MET A 9 14.71 -12.29 6.65
CA MET A 9 15.39 -11.91 5.41
C MET A 9 16.21 -10.62 5.58
N LEU A 10 15.72 -9.69 6.36
CA LEU A 10 16.40 -8.40 6.56
C LEU A 10 17.05 -8.24 7.94
N UNK A 11 17.22 -9.13 8.53
CA UNK A 11 17.84 -9.11 9.74
C UNK A 11 19.10 -8.40 9.64
N GLY A 12 19.37 -7.53 10.38
CA GLY A 12 20.58 -6.73 10.45
C GLY A 12 20.50 -5.42 9.68
N ILE A 13 19.46 -5.19 8.93
CA ILE A 13 19.25 -3.94 8.21
C ILE A 13 18.62 -2.94 9.16
N HIS A 14 19.22 -1.76 9.32
CA HIS A 14 18.70 -0.69 10.15
C HIS A 14 18.03 0.37 9.29
N VAL A 15 16.75 0.64 9.57
CA VAL A 15 15.93 1.60 8.83
C VAL A 15 15.56 2.74 9.77
N VAL A 16 15.79 3.99 9.34
CA VAL A 16 15.35 5.17 10.07
C VAL A 16 14.23 5.81 9.25
N ASP A 17 13.05 5.88 9.85
CA ASP A 17 11.82 6.27 9.20
C ASP A 17 11.32 7.60 9.76
N PHE A 18 11.45 8.68 8.95
CA PHE A 18 10.94 10.00 9.29
C PHE A 18 9.57 10.26 8.69
N SER A 19 8.92 9.25 8.07
CA SER A 19 7.65 9.47 7.38
C SER A 19 6.47 9.51 8.35
N GLN A 20 5.41 10.09 7.82
CA GLN A 20 4.13 10.12 8.54
C GLN A 20 3.01 9.62 7.63
N UNK A 21 1.91 9.35 8.18
CA UNK A 21 0.76 8.95 7.54
C UNK A 21 0.88 7.55 7.07
N LEU A 22 0.93 7.47 5.66
CA LEU A 22 0.75 6.11 5.17
C LEU A 22 1.81 5.65 4.16
N ALA A 23 2.11 6.46 3.12
CA ALA A 23 2.91 5.92 2.01
C ALA A 23 4.28 5.44 2.49
N GLY A 24 5.01 6.30 3.23
CA GLY A 24 6.30 5.90 3.76
C GLY A 24 6.18 4.89 4.90
N ALA A 25 5.19 5.08 5.77
CA ALA A 25 4.99 4.18 6.90
C ALA A 25 4.71 2.75 6.43
N GLY A 26 3.99 2.61 5.31
CA GLY A 26 3.74 1.29 4.74
C GLY A 26 5.00 0.61 4.25
N VAL A 27 5.93 1.39 3.68
CA VAL A 27 7.21 0.83 3.26
C VAL A 27 7.96 0.26 4.46
N SER A 28 8.14 1.08 5.51
CA SER A 28 8.94 0.63 6.65
C SER A 28 8.23 -0.49 7.42
N ARG A 29 6.91 -0.49 7.44
CA ARG A 29 6.18 -1.59 8.05
C ARG A 29 6.49 -2.92 7.34
N MET A 30 6.50 -2.92 6.00
CA MET A 30 6.82 -4.13 5.26
C MET A 30 8.27 -4.57 5.46
N LEU A 31 9.20 -3.60 5.56
CA LEU A 31 10.58 -3.94 5.88
C LEU A 31 10.68 -4.56 7.28
N ALA A 32 9.93 -4.03 8.25
CA ALA A 32 9.92 -4.60 9.60
C ALA A 32 9.37 -6.02 9.60
N GLU A 33 8.37 -6.29 8.76
CA GLU A 33 7.81 -7.64 8.66
C GLU A 33 8.81 -8.64 8.10
N LEU A 34 9.82 -8.17 7.35
CA LEU A 34 10.91 -9.03 6.89
C LEU A 34 12.11 -9.05 7.85
N GLY A 35 11.97 -8.40 9.00
CA GLY A 35 12.98 -8.47 10.06
C GLY A 35 13.93 -7.29 10.17
N ALA A 36 13.72 -6.22 9.39
CA ALA A 36 14.55 -5.02 9.54
C ALA A 36 14.28 -4.36 10.89
N ASP A 37 15.33 -3.68 11.38
CA ASP A 37 15.25 -2.94 12.64
C ASP A 37 14.77 -1.52 12.34
N UNK A 38 13.58 -1.11 12.47
CA UNK A 38 13.00 0.04 12.09
C UNK A 38 12.93 0.93 13.23
N THR A 39 13.44 2.04 13.10
CA THR A 39 13.27 3.15 14.05
C THR A 39 12.41 4.23 13.43
N LYS A 40 11.26 4.51 14.02
CA LYS A 40 10.40 5.60 13.58
C LYS A 40 10.70 6.81 14.45
N VAL A 41 11.07 7.90 13.77
CA VAL A 41 11.44 9.14 14.44
C VAL A 41 10.31 10.14 14.27
N UNK A 42 9.70 10.28 15.22
CA UNK A 42 8.60 11.13 15.15
C UNK A 42 8.94 12.39 15.80
N ILE A 43 7.99 13.37 15.50
CA ILE A 43 8.08 14.70 16.09
C ILE A 43 7.11 14.76 17.27
N GLY A 44 7.62 15.00 18.44
CA GLY A 44 6.77 15.15 19.62
C GLY A 44 6.05 16.48 19.61
N PRO A 45 5.03 16.65 20.44
CA PRO A 45 4.50 15.68 21.41
C PRO A 45 3.51 14.67 20.83
N VAL A 46 3.08 14.86 19.58
CA VAL A 46 2.09 14.00 18.94
C VAL A 46 2.73 12.78 18.26
N GLY A 47 3.86 12.99 17.60
CA GLY A 47 4.48 11.97 16.80
C GLY A 47 3.89 11.93 15.38
N ASP A 48 3.73 10.73 14.86
CA ASP A 48 3.13 10.53 13.53
C ASP A 48 1.66 10.95 13.56
N GLY A 49 1.25 11.75 12.57
CA GLY A 49 -0.16 12.14 12.45
C GLY A 49 -1.11 10.94 12.36
N GLY A 50 -0.62 9.78 11.94
CA GLY A 50 -1.41 8.56 11.93
C GLY A 50 -1.91 8.15 13.29
N ARG A 51 -1.25 8.60 14.37
CA ARG A 51 -1.71 8.32 15.73
C ARG A 51 -3.05 8.96 16.04
N LEU A 52 -3.45 9.97 15.26
CA LEU A 52 -4.69 10.72 15.49
C LEU A 52 -5.81 10.31 14.53
N LEU A 53 -5.55 9.42 13.59
CA LEU A 53 -6.58 9.07 12.60
C LEU A 53 -7.63 8.14 13.19
N PRO A 54 -8.91 8.37 12.85
CA PRO A 54 -9.98 7.52 13.38
C PRO A 54 -9.90 6.08 12.81
N VAL A 55 -10.46 5.15 13.48
CA VAL A 55 -11.21 5.28 14.75
C VAL A 55 -10.25 5.20 15.92
N LEU A 56 -10.46 6.05 16.92
CA LEU A 56 -9.70 6.05 18.14
C LEU A 56 -10.51 5.40 19.26
N LYS A 57 -9.88 4.49 20.00
CA LYS A 57 -10.45 3.93 21.21
C LYS A 57 -9.37 4.05 22.29
N ASP A 58 -9.75 4.62 23.42
CA ASP A 58 -8.79 4.90 24.50
C ASP A 58 -7.57 5.65 23.97
N GLN A 59 -7.81 6.57 23.05
CA GLN A 59 -6.84 7.46 22.43
C GLN A 59 -5.78 6.72 21.57
N ARG A 60 -6.04 5.47 21.21
CA ARG A 60 -5.13 4.67 20.38
C ARG A 60 -5.79 4.40 19.04
N SER A 61 -5.09 4.68 17.96
CA SER A 61 -5.60 4.58 16.59
C SER A 61 -5.35 3.20 16.00
N GLY A 62 -6.39 2.58 15.46
CA GLY A 62 -6.25 1.34 14.70
C GLY A 62 -5.41 1.52 13.44
N PHE A 63 -5.50 2.70 12.82
CA PHE A 63 -4.67 3.03 11.68
C PHE A 63 -3.18 2.94 12.05
N PHE A 64 -2.81 3.54 13.19
CA PHE A 64 -1.42 3.52 13.62
C PHE A 64 -0.95 2.09 13.93
N ILE A 65 -1.81 1.31 14.57
CA ILE A 65 -1.49 -0.09 14.89
C ILE A 65 -1.14 -0.85 13.61
N GLN A 66 -1.97 -0.72 12.57
CA GLN A 66 -1.73 -1.44 11.32
C GLN A 66 -0.45 -0.99 10.63
N HIS A 67 -0.23 0.32 10.54
CA HIS A 67 0.81 0.83 9.65
C HIS A 67 2.16 1.00 10.33
N ASN A 68 2.24 0.79 11.64
CA ASN A 68 3.49 0.96 12.35
C ASN A 68 3.88 -0.23 13.23
N ARG A 69 3.22 -1.37 13.02
CA ARG A 69 3.59 -2.57 13.74
C ARG A 69 5.04 -2.96 13.44
N GLY A 70 5.73 -3.37 14.47
CA GLY A 70 7.12 -3.83 14.34
C GLY A 70 8.16 -2.74 14.40
N LYS A 71 7.76 -1.49 14.64
CA LYS A 71 8.72 -0.38 14.71
C LYS A 71 9.03 -0.01 16.15
N LYS A 72 10.20 0.61 16.34
CA LYS A 72 10.54 1.27 17.60
C LYS A 72 10.29 2.76 17.46
N SER A 73 9.95 3.43 18.55
CA SER A 73 9.57 4.85 18.53
C SER A 73 10.59 5.70 19.27
N LEU A 74 11.14 6.69 18.54
CA LEU A 74 11.95 7.76 19.10
C LEU A 74 11.20 9.07 18.87
N ALA A 75 10.83 9.79 19.92
CA ALA A 75 10.05 11.02 19.83
C ALA A 75 10.87 12.21 20.25
N LEU A 76 11.10 13.13 19.31
CA LEU A 76 12.02 14.25 19.46
C LEU A 76 11.31 15.58 19.44
N ASN A 77 11.83 16.55 20.19
CA ASN A 77 11.39 17.93 20.13
C ASN A 77 12.16 18.66 19.03
N TRP A 78 11.57 18.74 17.85
CA TRP A 78 12.23 19.29 16.66
C TRP A 78 12.50 20.80 16.76
N GLU A 79 11.99 21.49 17.79
CA GLU A 79 12.29 22.90 18.02
C GLU A 79 13.67 23.10 18.64
N ARG A 80 14.30 22.05 19.04
CA ARG A 80 15.57 22.11 19.74
C ARG A 80 16.71 21.59 18.83
N UNK A 81 17.64 22.07 18.88
CA UNK A 81 18.73 21.77 18.12
C UNK A 81 19.33 20.45 18.33
N GLU A 82 19.29 20.23 19.64
CA GLU A 82 19.85 18.94 20.05
C GLU A 82 19.07 17.78 19.42
N ALA A 83 17.80 17.96 19.25
CA ALA A 83 16.98 16.94 18.61
C ALA A 83 17.38 16.73 17.13
N UNK A 84 17.59 17.54 16.55
CA UNK A 84 17.99 17.47 15.25
C UNK A 84 19.26 16.75 15.10
N GLU A 85 20.12 17.13 16.01
CA GLU A 85 21.38 16.39 15.99
C GLU A 85 21.21 14.88 16.24
N UNK A 86 20.30 14.47 16.99
CA UNK A 86 20.03 13.22 17.30
C UNK A 86 19.58 12.49 16.20
N ALA A 87 18.71 13.22 15.40
CA ALA A 87 18.17 12.64 14.18
C ALA A 87 19.25 12.43 13.11
N ARG A 88 20.09 13.45 12.93
CA ARG A 88 21.18 13.32 11.93
C ARG A 88 22.16 12.22 12.28
N ASP A 89 22.51 12.11 13.55
CA ASP A 89 23.44 11.06 13.97
C ASP A 89 22.84 9.68 13.73
N LEU A 90 21.55 9.52 14.04
CA LEU A 90 20.88 8.26 13.84
C LEU A 90 20.78 7.92 12.34
N ALA A 91 20.41 8.91 11.52
CA ALA A 91 20.32 8.71 10.07
C ALA A 91 21.66 8.30 9.47
N SER A 92 22.76 8.83 10.02
CA SER A 92 24.10 8.53 9.52
C SER A 92 24.56 7.10 9.84
N LYS A 93 23.82 6.38 10.65
CA LYS A 93 24.12 4.99 10.99
C LYS A 93 23.13 4.02 10.40
N ALA A 94 22.19 4.50 9.56
CA ALA A 94 21.17 3.67 8.97
C ALA A 94 21.60 3.10 7.63
N ASP A 95 21.11 1.91 7.31
CA ASP A 95 21.22 1.37 5.96
C ASP A 95 20.21 2.03 5.03
N VAL A 96 19.03 2.33 5.55
CA VAL A 96 17.94 2.92 4.79
C VAL A 96 17.34 4.09 5.58
N VAL A 97 17.12 5.21 4.92
CA VAL A 97 16.41 6.36 5.50
C VAL A 97 15.18 6.64 4.64
N LEU A 98 14.02 6.77 5.28
CA LEU A 98 12.76 7.08 4.62
C LEU A 98 12.24 8.43 5.08
N GLU A 99 11.67 9.20 4.15
CA GLU A 99 11.01 10.44 4.51
C GLU A 99 9.88 10.75 3.53
N ASN A 100 8.91 11.52 3.98
CA ASN A 100 7.87 12.06 3.12
C ASN A 100 7.55 13.50 3.49
N PHE A 101 8.57 14.31 3.82
CA PHE A 101 8.39 15.72 4.12
C PHE A 101 7.82 16.46 2.91
N GLY A 102 7.09 17.53 3.16
CA GLY A 102 6.39 18.25 2.11
C GLY A 102 7.29 18.86 1.05
N THR A 103 8.46 19.34 1.42
CA THR A 103 9.39 19.96 0.45
C THR A 103 10.81 19.48 0.71
N ALA A 104 11.63 19.53 -0.35
CA ALA A 104 13.06 19.24 -0.22
C ALA A 104 13.76 20.25 0.69
N GLU A 105 13.26 21.49 0.72
CA GLU A 105 13.85 22.51 1.57
C GLU A 105 13.72 22.18 3.06
N THR A 106 12.61 21.58 3.45
CA THR A 106 12.43 21.15 4.83
C THR A 106 13.51 20.15 5.23
N LEU A 107 13.79 19.20 4.33
CA LEU A 107 14.87 18.24 4.58
C LEU A 107 16.23 18.92 4.69
N ARG A 108 16.53 19.81 3.75
CA ARG A 108 17.84 20.47 3.73
C ARG A 108 18.05 21.30 4.99
N SER A 109 17.00 22.00 5.43
CA SER A 109 17.13 22.86 6.61
C SER A 109 17.42 22.05 7.88
N ARG A 110 17.10 20.77 7.88
CA ARG A 110 17.33 19.89 9.01
C ARG A 110 18.59 19.02 8.84
N GLY A 111 19.27 19.14 7.68
CA GLY A 111 20.42 18.31 7.40
C GLY A 111 20.08 16.84 7.18
N LEU A 112 18.85 16.56 6.77
CA LEU A 112 18.36 15.19 6.56
C LEU A 112 18.14 14.87 5.08
N ASP A 113 18.59 15.72 4.19
CA ASP A 113 18.55 15.46 2.75
C ASP A 113 19.64 14.44 2.38
N TYR A 114 19.47 13.86 1.26
CA TYR A 114 20.39 12.80 0.81
C TYR A 114 21.85 13.26 0.74
N UNK A 115 22.02 14.24 0.37
CA UNK A 115 23.24 14.78 0.21
C UNK A 115 23.97 14.90 1.46
N SER A 116 23.22 15.51 2.42
CA SER A 116 23.82 15.69 3.77
C SER A 116 24.11 14.37 4.47
N ILE A 117 23.19 13.45 4.39
CA ILE A 117 23.35 12.13 5.03
C ILE A 117 24.45 11.33 4.33
N ARG A 118 24.54 11.43 3.04
CA ARG A 118 25.55 10.72 2.25
C ARG A 118 26.99 11.10 2.64
N UNK A 119 26.97 12.13 2.99
CA UNK A 119 28.18 12.64 3.37
C UNK A 119 28.69 11.93 4.52
N ARG A 120 27.94 11.63 5.31
CA ARG A 120 28.33 10.88 6.53
C ARG A 120 28.18 9.35 6.33
N UNK A 121 27.29 8.65 5.46
CA UNK A 121 27.01 7.48 5.24
C UNK A 121 26.99 7.27 3.90
N PRO A 122 28.10 7.16 3.22
CA PRO A 122 28.05 6.93 1.75
C PRO A 122 27.17 5.73 1.28
N UNK A 123 26.87 4.92 2.09
CA UNK A 123 26.16 3.77 1.85
C UNK A 123 24.74 3.86 1.98
N VAL A 124 24.38 4.90 2.33
CA VAL A 124 22.97 5.05 2.68
C VAL A 124 22.07 4.96 1.45
N ILE A 125 20.93 4.40 1.64
CA ILE A 125 19.84 4.43 0.68
C ILE A 125 18.72 5.30 1.25
N UNK A 126 18.27 6.37 0.68
CA UNK A 126 17.31 7.21 1.06
C UNK A 126 16.24 7.05 0.16
N LEU A 127 15.06 6.85 0.66
CA LEU A 127 13.81 6.88 -0.11
C LEU A 127 13.01 8.10 0.25
N SER A 128 12.70 8.92 -0.74
CA SER A 128 11.85 10.11 -0.58
C SER A 128 10.51 9.83 -1.27
N VAL A 129 9.42 9.83 -0.51
CA VAL A 129 8.08 9.64 -1.06
C VAL A 129 7.34 10.96 -1.01
N SER A 130 6.85 11.40 -2.17
CA SER A 130 6.08 12.66 -2.24
C SER A 130 4.93 12.50 -3.21
N ALA A 131 4.04 13.45 -3.17
CA ALA A 131 2.91 13.37 -4.09
C ALA A 131 3.31 13.55 -5.55
N UNK A 132 4.13 14.42 -5.84
CA UNK A 132 4.42 14.78 -7.08
C UNK A 132 5.77 14.53 -7.48
N GLY A 133 6.67 14.08 -6.67
CA GLY A 133 8.09 13.85 -6.94
C GLY A 133 8.97 15.02 -6.57
N ARG A 134 10.29 14.79 -6.62
CA ARG A 134 11.26 15.84 -6.27
C ARG A 134 11.81 16.57 -7.49
N THR A 135 11.40 16.18 -8.70
CA THR A 135 11.77 16.88 -9.94
C THR A 135 10.51 17.14 -10.75
N GLY A 136 10.63 17.99 -11.76
CA GLY A 136 9.52 18.32 -12.62
C GLY A 136 8.76 19.56 -12.16
N PRO A 137 7.83 20.05 -12.98
CA PRO A 137 7.12 21.30 -12.64
C PRO A 137 6.30 21.25 -11.36
N TRP A 138 5.88 20.07 -10.93
CA TRP A 138 5.06 19.93 -9.73
C TRP A 138 5.86 19.54 -8.49
N ALA A 139 7.19 19.62 -8.54
CA ALA A 139 8.05 19.05 -7.50
C ALA A 139 7.74 19.53 -6.08
N ASN A 140 7.24 20.74 -5.92
CA ASN A 140 6.97 21.29 -4.59
C ASN A 140 5.49 21.47 -4.31
N LYS A 141 4.62 20.92 -5.16
CA LYS A 141 3.19 21.01 -4.92
C LYS A 141 2.79 20.15 -3.72
N PRO A 142 1.99 20.69 -2.83
CA PRO A 142 1.43 19.84 -1.75
C PRO A 142 0.45 18.83 -2.33
N GLY A 143 0.41 17.74 -1.72
CA GLY A 143 -0.56 16.71 -2.14
C GLY A 143 -0.66 15.57 -1.15
N UNK A 144 -1.65 14.86 -1.25
CA UNK A 144 -1.95 13.74 -0.52
C UNK A 144 -2.34 12.65 -1.43
N ASP A 145 -3.05 11.61 -0.91
CA ASP A 145 -3.50 10.47 -1.69
C ASP A 145 -4.40 10.88 -2.87
N PHE A 146 -5.46 11.54 -2.57
CA PHE A 146 -6.44 11.94 -3.59
C PHE A 146 -5.85 12.92 -4.62
N UNK A 147 -4.98 13.52 -4.33
CA UNK A 147 -4.36 14.35 -5.23
C UNK A 147 -3.65 13.59 -6.26
N ALA A 148 -2.96 12.66 -5.84
CA ALA A 148 -2.30 11.78 -6.80
C ALA A 148 -3.28 10.92 -7.63
N UNK A 149 -4.19 10.47 -7.05
CA UNK A 149 -5.16 9.79 -7.68
C UNK A 149 -5.76 10.53 -8.74
N ALA A 150 -6.14 11.82 -8.48
CA ALA A 150 -6.82 12.68 -9.46
C ALA A 150 -5.92 13.00 -10.66
N ALA A 151 -4.66 13.29 -10.39
CA ALA A 151 -3.73 13.71 -11.45
C ALA A 151 -3.25 12.57 -12.34
N SER A 152 -3.44 11.33 -11.93
CA SER A 152 -2.86 10.17 -12.63
C SER A 152 -3.63 9.75 -13.87
N GLY A 153 -4.85 10.21 -14.04
CA GLY A 153 -5.72 9.78 -15.12
C GLY A 153 -6.66 8.66 -14.74
N LEU A 154 -6.40 7.95 -13.63
CA LEU A 154 -7.25 6.81 -13.25
C LEU A 154 -8.61 7.26 -12.72
N MET A 155 -8.66 8.39 -12.06
CA MET A 155 -9.93 8.90 -11.54
C MET A 155 -10.90 9.27 -12.68
N UNK A 156 -10.38 9.62 -13.66
CA UNK A 156 -11.06 9.93 -14.75
C UNK A 156 -11.86 8.88 -15.26
N MET A 157 -11.38 7.79 -15.11
CA MET A 157 -12.01 6.57 -15.64
C MET A 157 -12.80 5.80 -14.59
N THR A 158 -12.88 6.29 -13.38
CA THR A 158 -13.53 5.61 -12.26
C THR A 158 -14.90 6.20 -11.98
N GLY A 159 -15.93 5.34 -11.99
CA GLY A 159 -17.27 5.76 -11.64
C GLY A 159 -18.24 5.63 -12.80
N SER A 160 -19.43 6.16 -12.60
CA SER A 160 -20.51 6.11 -13.56
C SER A 160 -20.33 7.15 -14.66
N PRO A 161 -20.69 6.84 -15.91
CA PRO A 161 -20.57 7.83 -17.00
C PRO A 161 -21.42 9.07 -16.79
N ASP A 162 -22.51 8.96 -16.05
CA ASP A 162 -23.45 10.07 -15.86
C ASP A 162 -23.18 10.88 -14.61
N GLU A 163 -22.08 10.61 -13.93
CA GLU A 163 -21.73 11.22 -12.66
C GLU A 163 -20.33 11.80 -12.70
N PRO A 164 -19.97 12.69 -11.77
CA PRO A 164 -18.57 13.08 -11.65
C PRO A 164 -17.67 11.88 -11.37
N PRO A 165 -16.36 12.04 -11.57
CA PRO A 165 -15.44 10.94 -11.24
C PRO A 165 -15.60 10.44 -9.82
N GLY A 166 -15.45 9.15 -9.64
CA GLY A 166 -15.53 8.51 -8.34
C GLY A 166 -14.17 8.26 -7.73
N VAL A 167 -14.18 7.88 -6.45
CA VAL A 167 -12.96 7.58 -5.73
C VAL A 167 -13.01 6.17 -5.17
N VAL A 168 -11.84 5.57 -4.99
CA VAL A 168 -11.72 4.30 -4.28
C VAL A 168 -11.69 4.63 -2.79
N TRP A 169 -12.40 3.84 -1.96
CA TRP A 169 -12.49 4.10 -0.53
C TRP A 169 -11.14 4.12 0.16
N SER A 170 -10.30 3.12 -0.14
CA SER A 170 -8.97 3.03 0.46
C SER A 170 -8.02 4.07 -0.13
N ALA A 171 -6.98 4.42 0.62
CA ALA A 171 -5.93 5.34 0.14
C ALA A 171 -5.05 4.60 -0.86
N ILE A 172 -5.55 4.44 -2.08
CA ILE A 172 -4.92 3.57 -3.06
C ILE A 172 -3.57 4.14 -3.55
N ALA A 173 -3.44 5.47 -3.65
CA ALA A 173 -2.18 6.05 -4.09
C ALA A 173 -1.09 5.89 -3.02
N ASP A 174 -1.45 6.10 -1.76
CA ASP A 174 -0.53 5.85 -0.66
C ASP A 174 -0.09 4.40 -0.61
N ASN A 175 -1.04 3.47 -0.67
CA ASN A 175 -0.72 2.04 -0.58
C ASN A 175 0.08 1.56 -1.78
N ASN A 176 -0.25 2.04 -2.97
CA ASN A 176 0.49 1.69 -4.16
C ASN A 176 1.92 2.23 -4.10
N ALA A 177 2.09 3.45 -3.60
CA ALA A 177 3.42 4.02 -3.40
C ALA A 177 4.21 3.20 -2.37
N ALA A 178 3.55 2.74 -1.32
CA ALA A 178 4.23 1.91 -0.32
C ALA A 178 4.78 0.63 -0.96
N VAL A 179 3.97 -0.04 -1.78
CA VAL A 179 4.41 -1.26 -2.44
C VAL A 179 5.56 -0.98 -3.41
N HIS A 180 5.44 0.10 -4.22
CA HIS A 180 6.53 0.49 -5.13
C HIS A 180 7.82 0.83 -4.36
N GLY A 181 7.69 1.54 -3.24
CA GLY A 181 8.85 1.91 -2.44
C GLY A 181 9.52 0.69 -1.83
N PHE A 182 8.71 -0.22 -1.32
CA PHE A 182 9.22 -1.47 -0.77
C PHE A 182 9.98 -2.27 -1.86
N ALA A 183 9.39 -2.39 -3.05
CA ALA A 183 10.04 -3.07 -4.16
C ALA A 183 11.35 -2.38 -4.57
N GLY A 184 11.30 -1.05 -4.70
CA GLY A 184 12.51 -0.31 -5.09
C GLY A 184 13.62 -0.45 -4.08
N LEU A 185 13.27 -0.42 -2.80
CA LEU A 185 14.29 -0.59 -1.76
C LEU A 185 14.91 -1.98 -1.80
N GLY A 186 14.13 -3.01 -2.11
CA GLY A 186 14.68 -4.35 -2.25
C GLY A 186 15.77 -4.40 -3.32
N TYR A 187 15.53 -3.78 -4.45
CA TYR A 187 16.52 -3.74 -5.51
C TYR A 187 17.70 -2.82 -5.18
N ALA A 188 17.44 -1.71 -4.50
CA ALA A 188 18.54 -0.85 -4.06
C ALA A 188 19.42 -1.55 -3.04
N LEU A 189 18.82 -2.33 -2.15
CA LEU A 189 19.58 -3.12 -1.18
C LEU A 189 20.37 -4.22 -1.89
N PHE A 190 19.80 -4.87 -2.87
CA PHE A 190 20.50 -5.85 -3.70
C PHE A 190 21.71 -5.19 -4.39
N HIS A 191 21.52 -4.03 -4.95
CA HIS A 191 22.61 -3.27 -5.56
C HIS A 191 23.68 -2.93 -4.50
N UNK A 192 23.32 -2.55 -3.24
CA UNK A 192 24.14 -2.25 -2.22
C UNK A 192 24.87 -3.42 -1.80
N UNK A 193 24.37 -4.50 -2.01
CA UNK A 193 24.97 -5.66 -1.72
C UNK A 193 25.99 -6.01 -2.66
N LYS A 194 25.79 -5.83 -3.98
CA LYS A 194 26.70 -6.17 -5.08
C LYS A 194 27.85 -5.18 -5.23
N THR A 195 27.61 -3.89 -5.04
CA THR A 195 28.54 -2.85 -5.44
C THR A 195 29.05 -1.98 -4.30
N GLY A 196 28.39 -2.01 -3.18
CA GLY A 196 28.70 -1.09 -2.08
C GLY A 196 28.14 0.30 -2.25
N GLN A 197 27.38 0.55 -3.31
CA GLN A 197 26.82 1.89 -3.57
C GLN A 197 25.41 2.02 -3.00
N GLY A 198 25.20 3.08 -2.19
CA GLY A 198 23.85 3.53 -1.85
C GLY A 198 23.34 4.46 -2.92
N GLN A 199 22.09 4.91 -2.77
CA GLN A 199 21.52 5.82 -3.74
C GLN A 199 20.25 6.49 -3.21
N PHE A 200 19.79 7.45 -3.94
CA PHE A 200 18.57 8.19 -3.63
C PHE A 200 17.44 7.69 -4.53
N LEU A 201 16.31 7.36 -3.93
CA LEU A 201 15.11 6.95 -4.66
C LEU A 201 14.07 8.07 -4.51
N ASP A 202 13.70 8.67 -5.62
CA ASP A 202 12.67 9.72 -5.69
C ASP A 202 11.39 9.05 -6.16
N LEU A 203 10.45 8.82 -5.24
CA LEU A 203 9.23 8.09 -5.55
C LEU A 203 8.04 9.02 -5.44
N ALA A 204 7.35 9.24 -6.55
CA ALA A 204 6.17 10.07 -6.60
C ALA A 204 4.92 9.21 -6.60
N MET A 205 3.97 9.55 -5.73
CA MET A 205 2.71 8.80 -5.68
C MET A 205 1.96 8.87 -7.01
N VAL A 206 2.02 10.04 -7.68
CA VAL A 206 1.35 10.17 -8.98
C VAL A 206 1.99 9.25 -10.03
N ASP A 207 3.32 9.09 -9.99
CA ASP A 207 4.00 8.18 -10.91
C ASP A 207 3.59 6.74 -10.65
N CYS A 208 3.47 6.36 -9.38
CA CYS A 208 3.04 5.00 -9.02
C CYS A 208 1.64 4.72 -9.55
N MET A 209 0.74 5.69 -9.45
CA MET A 209 -0.61 5.53 -9.96
C MET A 209 -0.63 5.54 -11.49
N PHE A 210 0.15 6.40 -12.11
CA PHE A 210 0.24 6.45 -13.58
C PHE A 210 0.77 5.12 -14.12
N HIS A 211 1.70 4.53 -13.45
CA HIS A 211 2.27 3.22 -13.78
C HIS A 211 1.22 2.09 -13.79
N UNK A 212 0.14 2.30 -13.22
CA UNK A 212 -0.83 1.45 -13.13
C UNK A 212 -1.61 1.35 -14.28
N HIS A 213 -1.52 2.22 -15.38
CA HIS A 213 -2.22 2.14 -16.68
C HIS A 213 -1.71 0.95 -17.48
N GLU A 214 -2.63 0.10 -17.86
CA GLU A 214 -2.23 -1.07 -18.61
C GLU A 214 -2.56 -0.95 -20.09
N ILE A 215 -3.48 -0.04 -20.53
CA ILE A 215 -3.91 -0.04 -21.91
C ILE A 215 -4.32 1.34 -22.43
N ALA A 216 -4.72 2.27 -21.58
CA ALA A 216 -5.40 3.49 -22.04
C ALA A 216 -4.53 4.35 -22.97
N LEU A 217 -3.25 4.50 -22.65
CA LEU A 217 -2.37 5.38 -23.45
C LEU A 217 -2.14 4.84 -24.85
N GLN A 218 -1.74 3.58 -24.92
CA GLN A 218 -1.42 3.00 -26.22
C GLN A 218 -2.67 2.72 -27.04
N ALA A 219 -3.80 2.43 -26.42
CA ALA A 219 -5.05 2.25 -27.16
C ALA A 219 -5.48 3.56 -27.81
N TRP A 220 -5.35 4.68 -27.07
CA TRP A 220 -5.65 6.00 -27.65
C TRP A 220 -4.72 6.27 -28.84
N HIS A 221 -3.44 6.04 -28.67
CA HIS A 221 -2.46 6.33 -29.74
C HIS A 221 -2.66 5.43 -30.95
N LEU A 222 -2.80 4.11 -30.73
CA LEU A 222 -2.86 3.16 -31.84
C LEU A 222 -4.19 3.23 -32.60
N SER A 223 -5.23 3.78 -31.99
CA SER A 223 -6.51 3.98 -32.67
C SER A 223 -6.60 5.34 -33.37
N ASP A 224 -5.48 6.07 -33.43
CA ASP A 224 -5.44 7.43 -33.95
C ASP A 224 -6.46 8.34 -33.26
N GLY A 225 -6.62 8.13 -31.96
CA GLY A 225 -7.52 8.94 -31.14
C GLY A 225 -9.00 8.54 -31.20
N GLU A 226 -9.32 7.49 -31.94
CA GLU A 226 -10.70 7.03 -31.99
C GLU A 226 -11.18 6.49 -30.64
N PHE A 227 -10.33 5.71 -29.98
CA PHE A 227 -10.63 5.30 -28.61
C PHE A 227 -10.25 6.42 -27.64
N VAL A 228 -11.20 6.83 -26.80
CA VAL A 228 -10.96 7.83 -25.78
C VAL A 228 -11.35 7.20 -24.43
N PRO A 229 -10.43 7.14 -23.47
CA PRO A 229 -10.78 6.58 -22.16
C PRO A 229 -11.89 7.38 -21.48
N GLU A 230 -12.84 6.67 -20.88
CA GLU A 230 -13.96 7.32 -20.21
C GLU A 230 -14.49 6.42 -19.09
N ARG A 231 -15.39 6.97 -18.28
CA ARG A 231 -16.02 6.19 -17.21
C ARG A 231 -17.09 5.30 -17.80
N MET A 232 -17.05 4.04 -17.48
CA MET A 232 -18.03 3.06 -17.97
C MET A 232 -18.90 2.47 -16.86
N GLY A 233 -18.65 2.85 -15.62
CA GLY A 233 -19.42 2.31 -14.50
C GLY A 233 -18.95 0.93 -14.13
N ARG A 234 -19.78 -0.06 -14.41
CA ARG A 234 -19.54 -1.42 -13.93
C ARG A 234 -18.87 -2.35 -14.93
N HIS A 235 -18.61 -1.88 -16.16
CA HIS A 235 -18.07 -2.74 -17.21
C HIS A 235 -16.87 -2.09 -17.88
N HIS A 236 -15.98 -2.92 -18.42
CA HIS A 236 -14.78 -2.43 -19.09
C HIS A 236 -15.13 -1.85 -20.45
N GLN A 237 -14.41 -0.80 -20.84
CA GLN A 237 -14.71 -0.11 -22.10
C GLN A 237 -14.26 -0.91 -23.33
N LEU A 238 -13.17 -1.66 -23.21
CA LEU A 238 -12.51 -2.27 -24.36
C LEU A 238 -12.71 -3.78 -24.48
N VAL A 239 -13.09 -4.45 -23.40
CA VAL A 239 -13.14 -5.91 -23.37
C VAL A 239 -14.42 -6.36 -22.65
N PHE A 240 -15.06 -7.43 -23.17
CA PHE A 240 -16.31 -7.90 -22.59
C PHE A 240 -16.43 -9.42 -22.74
N PRO A 241 -16.92 -10.15 -21.74
CA PRO A 241 -17.41 -9.65 -20.45
C PRO A 241 -16.31 -9.45 -19.42
N VAL A 242 -16.20 -8.27 -18.89
CA VAL A 242 -15.31 -7.91 -17.78
C VAL A 242 -16.02 -6.85 -16.96
N GLY A 243 -16.56 -7.23 -15.81
CA GLY A 243 -17.28 -6.25 -15.01
C GLY A 243 -18.17 -6.87 -13.96
N LEU A 244 -19.09 -6.05 -13.47
CA LEU A 244 -20.05 -6.46 -12.45
C LEU A 244 -21.40 -6.69 -13.09
N PHE A 245 -22.03 -7.81 -12.76
CA PHE A 245 -23.34 -8.18 -13.26
C PHE A 245 -24.29 -8.36 -12.08
N GLN A 246 -25.56 -8.05 -12.30
CA GLN A 246 -26.57 -8.24 -11.27
C GLN A 246 -26.91 -9.73 -11.18
N GLY A 247 -26.52 -10.34 -10.07
CA GLY A 247 -26.89 -11.72 -9.77
C GLY A 247 -28.27 -11.80 -9.17
N PRO A 248 -28.71 -13.01 -8.77
CA PRO A 248 -30.05 -13.15 -8.18
C PRO A 248 -30.21 -12.38 -6.89
N GLN A 249 -29.17 -12.13 -6.14
CA GLN A 249 -29.25 -11.42 -4.86
C GLN A 249 -28.39 -10.16 -4.85
N ASN A 250 -27.13 -10.25 -5.32
CA ASN A 250 -26.15 -9.15 -5.27
C ASN A 250 -25.42 -9.06 -6.59
N HIS A 251 -24.65 -8.00 -6.76
CA HIS A 251 -23.74 -7.92 -7.91
C HIS A 251 -22.58 -8.88 -7.76
N LEU A 252 -22.14 -9.43 -8.87
CA LEU A 252 -21.03 -10.39 -8.94
C LEU A 252 -20.03 -9.90 -9.97
N ALA A 253 -18.74 -10.11 -9.71
CA ALA A 253 -17.71 -9.83 -10.70
C ALA A 253 -17.54 -11.03 -11.61
N LEU A 254 -17.42 -10.79 -12.92
CA LEU A 254 -17.20 -11.84 -13.89
C LEU A 254 -16.24 -11.35 -14.95
N LEU A 255 -15.30 -12.20 -15.32
CA LEU A 255 -14.33 -11.87 -16.36
C LEU A 255 -14.13 -13.08 -17.26
N ALA A 256 -14.28 -12.87 -18.58
CA ALA A 256 -14.02 -13.95 -19.54
C ALA A 256 -13.30 -13.36 -20.74
N LEU A 257 -12.15 -13.93 -21.04
CA LEU A 257 -11.40 -13.58 -22.25
C LEU A 257 -11.92 -14.39 -23.43
N ASP A 258 -11.37 -14.16 -24.61
CA ASP A 258 -11.88 -14.82 -25.83
C ASP A 258 -11.96 -16.34 -25.68
N PHE A 259 -10.93 -16.93 -25.10
CA PHE A 259 -10.91 -18.39 -24.95
C PHE A 259 -11.92 -18.90 -23.91
N GLN A 260 -12.49 -18.00 -23.11
CA GLN A 260 -13.49 -18.35 -22.10
C GLN A 260 -14.91 -17.95 -22.49
N TRP A 261 -15.08 -17.19 -23.59
CA TRP A 261 -16.41 -16.75 -24.02
C TRP A 261 -17.32 -17.95 -24.30
N GLU A 262 -16.77 -18.98 -24.96
CA GLU A 262 -17.55 -20.19 -25.21
C GLU A 262 -18.03 -20.82 -23.89
N ASN A 263 -17.18 -20.77 -22.84
CA ASN A 263 -17.58 -21.31 -21.55
C ASN A 263 -18.76 -20.56 -20.96
N VAL A 264 -18.77 -19.22 -21.09
CA VAL A 264 -19.89 -18.41 -20.64
C VAL A 264 -21.17 -18.80 -21.38
N CYS A 265 -21.07 -18.91 -22.69
CA CYS A 265 -22.24 -19.26 -23.53
C CYS A 265 -22.78 -20.65 -23.19
N ARG A 266 -21.88 -21.61 -22.96
CA ARG A 266 -22.31 -22.95 -22.58
C ARG A 266 -22.95 -22.96 -21.20
N ALA A 267 -22.42 -22.16 -20.28
CA ALA A 267 -23.03 -22.06 -18.95
C ALA A 267 -24.46 -21.53 -19.03
N MET A 268 -24.73 -20.65 -20.00
CA MET A 268 -26.05 -20.08 -20.22
C MET A 268 -26.94 -20.93 -21.12
N ASP A 269 -26.40 -22.01 -21.69
CA ASP A 269 -27.09 -22.79 -22.72
C ASP A 269 -27.44 -21.90 -23.93
N ARG A 270 -26.49 -21.05 -24.31
CA ARG A 270 -26.65 -20.11 -25.44
C ARG A 270 -25.46 -20.24 -26.39
N ILE A 271 -25.27 -21.47 -26.92
CA ILE A 271 -24.14 -21.71 -27.81
C ILE A 271 -24.28 -20.90 -29.12
N ASP A 272 -25.49 -20.46 -29.46
CA ASP A 272 -25.73 -19.60 -30.61
C ASP A 272 -24.93 -18.30 -30.53
N LEU A 273 -24.63 -17.82 -29.35
CA LEU A 273 -23.86 -16.58 -29.19
C LEU A 273 -22.39 -16.76 -29.55
N VAL A 274 -21.87 -17.98 -29.49
CA VAL A 274 -20.48 -18.25 -29.88
C VAL A 274 -20.24 -18.00 -31.36
N THR A 275 -21.20 -18.42 -32.18
CA THR A 275 -21.05 -18.32 -33.66
C THR A 275 -21.70 -17.06 -34.25
N ASP A 276 -22.30 -16.24 -33.40
CA ASP A 276 -22.92 -15.00 -33.86
C ASP A 276 -21.84 -14.00 -34.25
N PRO A 277 -21.81 -13.55 -35.52
CA PRO A 277 -20.72 -12.66 -35.96
C PRO A 277 -20.70 -11.30 -35.23
N ARG A 278 -21.80 -10.89 -34.61
CA ARG A 278 -21.82 -9.63 -33.85
C ARG A 278 -20.94 -9.72 -32.63
N TYR A 279 -20.70 -10.92 -32.10
CA TYR A 279 -19.99 -11.14 -30.84
C TYR A 279 -18.73 -11.98 -31.03
N ALA A 280 -18.12 -11.84 -32.20
CA ALA A 280 -17.05 -12.75 -32.61
C ALA A 280 -15.79 -12.62 -31.76
N ASP A 281 -15.44 -11.41 -31.36
CA ASP A 281 -14.25 -11.25 -30.53
C ASP A 281 -14.53 -10.30 -29.36
N ILE A 282 -13.56 -10.20 -28.48
CA ILE A 282 -13.70 -9.50 -27.21
C ILE A 282 -14.00 -8.01 -27.42
N SER A 283 -13.42 -7.41 -28.45
CA SER A 283 -13.67 -6.01 -28.78
C SER A 283 -15.06 -5.79 -29.36
N ASP A 284 -15.51 -6.69 -30.24
CA ASP A 284 -16.87 -6.62 -30.79
C ASP A 284 -17.90 -6.74 -29.67
N ARG A 285 -17.67 -7.63 -28.72
CA ARG A 285 -18.56 -7.79 -27.58
C ARG A 285 -18.60 -6.52 -26.72
N ALA A 286 -17.45 -5.88 -26.52
CA ALA A 286 -17.40 -4.65 -25.74
C ALA A 286 -18.22 -3.53 -26.39
N LYS A 287 -18.12 -3.42 -27.71
CA LYS A 287 -18.90 -2.41 -28.45
C LYS A 287 -20.40 -2.66 -28.38
N ARG A 288 -20.79 -3.91 -28.18
CA ARG A 288 -22.22 -4.31 -28.13
C ARG A 288 -22.64 -4.75 -26.74
N GLN A 289 -21.92 -4.29 -25.71
CA GLN A 289 -22.18 -4.78 -24.35
C GLN A 289 -23.61 -4.46 -23.89
N ASN A 290 -24.20 -3.37 -24.42
CA ASN A 290 -25.56 -3.04 -24.04
C ASN A 290 -26.57 -4.07 -24.52
N GLU A 291 -26.23 -4.88 -25.52
CA GLU A 291 -27.06 -6.01 -25.97
C GLU A 291 -26.83 -7.23 -25.11
N LEU A 292 -25.59 -7.48 -24.67
CA LEU A 292 -25.23 -8.72 -23.98
C LEU A 292 -25.49 -8.67 -22.48
N ILE A 293 -25.33 -7.50 -21.86
CA ILE A 293 -25.54 -7.40 -20.40
C ILE A 293 -26.96 -7.87 -20.01
N PRO A 294 -28.03 -7.43 -20.67
CA PRO A 294 -29.37 -7.93 -20.30
C PRO A 294 -29.51 -9.43 -20.50
N ILE A 295 -28.92 -9.99 -21.56
CA ILE A 295 -29.00 -11.44 -21.80
C ILE A 295 -28.36 -12.20 -20.63
N ILE A 296 -27.19 -11.77 -20.23
CA ILE A 296 -26.45 -12.42 -19.13
C ILE A 296 -27.22 -12.24 -17.81
N GLU A 297 -27.67 -11.02 -17.53
CA GLU A 297 -28.34 -10.76 -16.26
C GLU A 297 -29.71 -11.46 -16.17
N ASP A 298 -30.44 -11.53 -17.29
CA ASP A 298 -31.69 -12.27 -17.30
C ASP A 298 -31.46 -13.75 -16.99
N TRP A 299 -30.38 -14.32 -17.57
CA TRP A 299 -30.03 -15.71 -17.28
C TRP A 299 -29.62 -15.85 -15.81
N MET A 300 -28.80 -14.95 -15.28
CA MET A 300 -28.40 -15.03 -13.88
C MET A 300 -29.59 -14.98 -12.94
N SER A 301 -30.63 -14.23 -13.31
CA SER A 301 -31.81 -14.11 -12.46
C SER A 301 -32.63 -15.39 -12.35
N THR A 302 -32.34 -16.38 -13.17
CA THR A 302 -33.03 -17.68 -13.06
C THR A 302 -32.51 -18.53 -11.89
N PHE A 303 -31.40 -18.15 -11.27
CA PHE A 303 -30.87 -18.85 -10.10
C PHE A 303 -31.50 -18.29 -8.83
N ASP A 304 -31.70 -19.16 -7.82
CA ASP A 304 -32.27 -18.72 -6.55
C ASP A 304 -31.29 -17.93 -5.69
N THR A 305 -30.00 -18.27 -5.74
CA THR A 305 -28.99 -17.63 -4.89
C THR A 305 -27.74 -17.35 -5.70
N ASP A 306 -26.97 -16.36 -5.23
CA ASP A 306 -25.66 -16.07 -5.80
C ASP A 306 -24.74 -17.27 -5.70
N GLU A 307 -24.80 -17.99 -4.58
CA GLU A 307 -23.93 -19.15 -4.37
C GLU A 307 -24.19 -20.22 -5.43
N ALA A 308 -25.45 -20.53 -5.74
CA ALA A 308 -25.79 -21.51 -6.76
C ALA A 308 -25.28 -21.06 -8.13
N LEU A 309 -25.42 -19.78 -8.44
CA LEU A 309 -24.91 -19.24 -9.69
C LEU A 309 -23.38 -19.35 -9.77
N LEU A 310 -22.68 -19.00 -8.69
CA LEU A 310 -21.23 -19.06 -8.69
C LEU A 310 -20.72 -20.50 -8.83
N GLU A 311 -21.40 -21.46 -8.20
CA GLU A 311 -21.05 -22.87 -8.36
C GLU A 311 -21.21 -23.33 -9.82
N HIS A 312 -22.29 -22.91 -10.45
CA HIS A 312 -22.55 -23.25 -11.86
C HIS A 312 -21.47 -22.65 -12.75
N LEU A 313 -21.13 -21.36 -12.54
CA LEU A 313 -20.07 -20.72 -13.33
C LEU A 313 -18.74 -21.42 -13.14
N GLU A 314 -18.44 -21.85 -11.91
CA GLU A 314 -17.20 -22.56 -11.64
C GLU A 314 -17.14 -23.89 -12.39
N GLU A 315 -18.27 -24.63 -12.45
CA GLU A 315 -18.34 -25.88 -13.21
C GLU A 315 -17.97 -25.67 -14.67
N TYR A 316 -18.33 -24.53 -15.24
CA TYR A 316 -18.00 -24.20 -16.62
C TYR A 316 -16.69 -23.43 -16.76
N ARG A 317 -15.90 -23.35 -15.68
CA ARG A 317 -14.60 -22.68 -15.65
C ARG A 317 -14.66 -21.21 -16.06
N VAL A 318 -15.72 -20.52 -15.65
CA VAL A 318 -15.88 -19.08 -15.85
C VAL A 318 -15.42 -18.36 -14.59
N PRO A 319 -14.39 -17.49 -14.67
CA PRO A 319 -13.94 -16.76 -13.48
C PRO A 319 -15.02 -15.79 -12.97
N ALA A 320 -15.40 -15.96 -11.72
CA ALA A 320 -16.42 -15.09 -11.12
C ALA A 320 -16.19 -15.05 -9.61
N SER A 321 -16.69 -13.98 -8.99
CA SER A 321 -16.48 -13.76 -7.56
C SER A 321 -17.62 -12.95 -6.97
N PRO A 322 -18.01 -13.25 -5.74
CA PRO A 322 -18.89 -12.30 -5.03
C PRO A 322 -18.14 -11.02 -4.71
N VAL A 323 -18.87 -9.96 -4.44
CA VAL A 323 -18.29 -8.72 -3.92
C VAL A 323 -18.40 -8.76 -2.40
N LEU A 324 -17.28 -8.96 -1.74
CA LEU A 324 -17.24 -9.10 -0.28
C LEU A 324 -16.96 -7.75 0.37
N SER A 325 -17.53 -7.53 1.56
CA SER A 325 -17.13 -6.40 2.38
C SER A 325 -15.86 -6.77 3.16
N PRO A 326 -15.12 -5.78 3.66
CA PRO A 326 -13.97 -6.11 4.52
C PRO A 326 -14.37 -6.88 5.78
N ILE A 327 -15.56 -6.62 6.30
CA ILE A 327 -16.03 -7.32 7.51
C ILE A 327 -16.28 -8.80 7.20
N ASP A 328 -16.79 -9.10 5.99
CA ASP A 328 -16.97 -10.50 5.58
C ASP A 328 -15.65 -11.27 5.61
N ALA A 329 -14.54 -10.59 5.33
CA ALA A 329 -13.24 -11.24 5.25
C ALA A 329 -12.72 -11.72 6.62
N ILE A 330 -13.14 -11.07 7.71
CA ILE A 330 -12.58 -11.38 9.03
C ILE A 330 -12.77 -12.86 9.38
N ASP A 331 -13.95 -13.42 9.11
CA ASP A 331 -14.25 -14.81 9.41
C ASP A 331 -14.16 -15.72 8.19
N HIS A 332 -13.72 -15.20 7.04
CA HIS A 332 -13.72 -15.96 5.80
C HIS A 332 -12.63 -17.03 5.83
N PRO A 333 -12.95 -18.30 5.54
CA PRO A 333 -11.97 -19.36 5.63
C PRO A 333 -10.74 -19.16 4.74
N HIS A 334 -10.93 -18.62 3.55
CA HIS A 334 -9.81 -18.45 2.62
C HIS A 334 -8.79 -17.44 3.16
N PHE A 335 -9.27 -16.26 3.59
CA PHE A 335 -8.35 -15.24 4.09
C PHE A 335 -7.69 -15.65 5.39
N ASN A 336 -8.41 -16.41 6.24
CA ASN A 336 -7.82 -16.90 7.48
C ASN A 336 -6.78 -17.99 7.20
N ALA A 337 -7.07 -18.91 6.28
CA ALA A 337 -6.10 -19.95 5.92
C ALA A 337 -4.81 -19.35 5.36
N ARG A 338 -4.91 -18.25 4.62
CA ARG A 338 -3.74 -17.58 4.05
C ARG A 338 -3.15 -16.54 4.99
N GLU A 339 -3.65 -16.44 6.21
CA GLU A 339 -3.16 -15.49 7.21
C GLU A 339 -3.25 -14.03 6.74
N MET A 340 -4.24 -13.73 5.90
CA MET A 340 -4.47 -12.38 5.44
C MET A 340 -5.37 -11.58 6.40
N VAL A 341 -5.99 -12.24 7.37
CA VAL A 341 -6.52 -11.58 8.56
C VAL A 341 -5.56 -11.96 9.69
N ARG A 342 -4.79 -11.00 10.15
CA ARG A 342 -3.78 -11.25 11.16
C ARG A 342 -4.18 -10.55 12.45
N TRP A 343 -4.23 -11.30 13.55
CA TRP A 343 -4.58 -10.77 14.84
C TRP A 343 -3.31 -10.40 15.59
N VAL A 344 -3.09 -9.09 15.80
CA VAL A 344 -1.90 -8.61 16.51
C VAL A 344 -2.28 -8.30 17.95
N GLN A 345 -1.32 -8.47 18.87
CA GLN A 345 -1.55 -8.20 20.29
C GLN A 345 -1.08 -6.79 20.60
N ASP A 346 -2.04 -5.88 20.70
CA ASP A 346 -1.74 -4.49 20.99
C ASP A 346 -1.67 -4.28 22.49
N PRO A 347 -0.72 -3.48 22.99
CA PRO A 347 -0.60 -3.29 24.46
C PRO A 347 -1.81 -2.60 25.09
N ILE A 348 -2.60 -1.87 24.31
CA ILE A 348 -3.77 -1.16 24.84
C ILE A 348 -5.06 -1.91 24.56
N HIS A 349 -5.20 -2.47 23.34
CA HIS A 349 -6.48 -3.05 22.91
C HIS A 349 -6.52 -4.57 22.92
N GLY A 350 -5.41 -5.25 23.21
CA GLY A 350 -5.40 -6.69 23.09
C GLY A 350 -5.42 -7.09 21.62
N SER A 351 -6.17 -8.14 21.28
CA SER A 351 -6.21 -8.65 19.92
C SER A 351 -6.91 -7.69 18.97
N VAL A 352 -6.24 -7.32 17.89
CA VAL A 352 -6.79 -6.42 16.86
C VAL A 352 -6.56 -7.06 15.50
N PRO A 353 -7.61 -7.17 14.65
CA PRO A 353 -7.41 -7.77 13.33
C PRO A 353 -6.89 -6.72 12.35
N ILE A 354 -5.90 -7.10 11.57
CA ILE A 354 -5.32 -6.26 10.54
C ILE A 354 -5.07 -7.11 9.29
N PRO A 355 -4.91 -6.48 8.13
CA PRO A 355 -4.49 -7.24 6.95
C PRO A 355 -3.10 -7.84 7.16
N GLY A 356 -2.92 -9.06 6.71
CA GLY A 356 -1.65 -9.75 6.84
C GLY A 356 -0.66 -9.37 5.74
N PHE A 357 0.44 -10.10 5.72
CA PHE A 357 1.53 -9.86 4.77
C PHE A 357 1.29 -10.74 3.54
N PRO A 358 1.20 -10.17 2.34
CA PRO A 358 0.77 -10.98 1.18
C PRO A 358 1.83 -11.90 0.59
N TRP A 359 3.11 -11.65 0.86
CA TRP A 359 4.15 -12.53 0.35
C TRP A 359 4.23 -13.80 1.20
N LYS A 360 4.19 -14.96 0.55
CA LYS A 360 4.29 -16.27 1.20
C LYS A 360 5.57 -16.93 0.72
N PHE A 361 6.68 -16.63 1.39
CA PHE A 361 7.99 -17.14 0.99
C PHE A 361 8.12 -18.60 1.40
N SER A 362 8.69 -19.43 0.53
CA SER A 362 8.84 -20.87 0.81
C SER A 362 9.95 -21.16 1.82
N VAL A 363 10.95 -20.27 1.92
CA VAL A 363 12.08 -20.45 2.83
C VAL A 363 11.91 -19.59 4.07
N ASN A 364 11.71 -18.29 3.89
CA ASN A 364 11.50 -17.36 5.01
C ASN A 364 10.00 -17.31 5.31
N ASP A 365 9.45 -18.43 5.80
CA ASP A 365 8.00 -18.62 5.87
C ASP A 365 7.38 -18.22 7.21
N GLN A 366 8.19 -17.67 8.14
CA GLN A 366 7.70 -17.25 9.44
C GLN A 366 7.80 -15.73 9.56
N LEU A 367 6.68 -15.11 9.96
CA LEU A 367 6.67 -13.68 10.23
C LEU A 367 6.89 -13.46 11.72
N PRO A 368 7.62 -12.38 12.08
CA PRO A 368 7.76 -12.08 13.52
C PRO A 368 6.47 -11.61 14.13
N GLU A 369 6.36 -11.74 15.45
CA GLU A 369 5.29 -11.08 16.20
C GLU A 369 5.63 -9.59 16.26
N LEU A 370 4.72 -8.76 15.78
CA LEU A 370 4.97 -7.33 15.65
C LEU A 370 3.94 -6.51 16.38
N VAL A 371 4.41 -5.49 17.10
CA VAL A 371 3.56 -4.59 17.89
C VAL A 371 3.89 -3.17 17.47
N ALA A 372 2.86 -2.32 17.37
CA ALA A 372 3.09 -0.90 17.10
C ALA A 372 3.49 -0.20 18.40
N PRO A 373 4.49 0.69 18.36
CA PRO A 373 5.03 1.25 19.59
C PRO A 373 4.15 2.36 20.17
N LEU A 374 4.25 2.51 21.49
CA LEU A 374 3.78 3.73 22.15
C LEU A 374 4.73 4.88 21.83
N LEU A 375 4.24 6.11 21.90
CA LEU A 375 5.05 7.27 21.53
C LEU A 375 6.27 7.37 22.44
N GLY A 376 7.46 7.38 21.83
CA GLY A 376 8.72 7.48 22.57
C GLY A 376 9.08 6.27 23.39
N GLU A 377 8.37 5.17 23.20
CA GLU A 377 8.58 3.95 24.00
C GLU A 377 10.03 3.50 24.02
N HIS A 378 10.74 3.73 22.92
CA HIS A 378 12.09 3.18 22.76
C HIS A 378 13.16 4.26 22.77
N ASN A 379 12.86 5.45 23.32
CA ASN A 379 13.84 6.55 23.33
C ASN A 379 15.17 6.10 23.93
N ALA A 380 15.15 5.54 25.11
CA ALA A 380 16.40 5.13 25.78
C ALA A 380 17.08 4.00 25.04
N ASP A 381 16.31 2.99 24.62
CA ASP A 381 16.89 1.84 23.91
C ASP A 381 17.61 2.28 22.64
N ILE A 382 16.97 3.13 21.85
CA ILE A 382 17.56 3.57 20.57
C ILE A 382 18.81 4.41 20.80
N LEU A 383 18.73 5.39 21.72
CA LEU A 383 19.87 6.27 21.96
C LEU A 383 21.06 5.52 22.54
N MET A 384 20.80 4.57 23.43
CA MET A 384 21.88 3.80 24.04
C MET A 384 22.49 2.78 23.08
N THR A 385 21.65 2.02 22.36
CA THR A 385 22.17 0.95 21.51
C THR A 385 22.68 1.45 20.18
N LYS A 386 22.09 2.49 19.62
CA LYS A 386 22.48 2.99 18.28
C LYS A 386 23.50 4.12 18.35
N LEU A 387 23.41 4.99 19.38
CA LEU A 387 24.28 6.15 19.45
C LEU A 387 25.26 6.11 20.62
N GLY A 388 25.17 5.07 21.46
CA GLY A 388 26.13 4.91 22.56
C GLY A 388 25.96 5.87 23.71
N TYR A 389 24.77 6.46 23.86
CA TYR A 389 24.51 7.37 24.96
C TYR A 389 24.48 6.58 26.27
N SER A 390 24.90 7.23 27.35
CA SER A 390 24.71 6.68 28.68
C SER A 390 23.29 6.92 29.14
N ILE A 391 22.86 6.17 30.17
CA ILE A 391 21.55 6.41 30.75
C ILE A 391 21.45 7.82 31.32
N GLU A 392 22.54 8.34 31.87
CA GLU A 392 22.59 9.71 32.37
C GLU A 392 22.35 10.73 31.26
N GLN A 393 22.95 10.51 30.07
CA GLN A 393 22.73 11.38 28.93
C GLN A 393 21.29 11.35 28.48
N VAL A 394 20.68 10.18 28.47
CA VAL A 394 19.27 10.04 28.09
C VAL A 394 18.36 10.79 29.06
N GLU A 395 18.62 10.63 30.35
CA GLU A 395 17.85 11.33 31.38
C GLU A 395 17.93 12.84 31.21
N UNK A 396 18.92 13.13 30.80
CA UNK A 396 19.12 14.45 30.60
C UNK A 396 18.36 15.04 29.52
N LEU A 397 18.39 14.39 28.51
CA LEU A 397 17.60 14.80 27.36
C LEU A 397 16.09 14.80 27.68
N THR A 398 15.65 13.82 28.40
CA THR A 398 14.28 13.74 28.84
C THR A 398 13.91 14.93 29.74
N ASN A 399 14.75 15.22 30.72
CA ASN A 399 14.45 16.28 31.68
C ASN A 399 14.49 17.66 31.05
N SER A 400 15.30 17.85 29.99
CA SER A 400 15.39 19.14 29.31
C SER A 400 14.34 19.30 28.19
N GLY A 401 13.48 18.31 28.00
CA GLY A 401 12.40 18.42 27.04
C GLY A 401 12.79 18.14 25.61
N ILE A 402 13.94 17.49 25.39
CA ILE A 402 14.36 17.06 24.04
C ILE A 402 13.59 15.82 23.60
N LEU A 403 13.29 14.92 24.54
CA LEU A 403 12.58 13.68 24.28
C LEU A 403 11.17 13.73 24.82
N PHE A 404 10.24 13.13 24.08
CA PHE A 404 8.84 13.01 24.49
C PHE A 404 8.47 11.55 24.69
N GLU A 405 7.49 11.32 25.56
CA GLU A 405 6.85 10.00 25.72
C GLU A 405 5.36 10.20 25.82
N GLY A 406 4.60 9.18 25.44
CA GLY A 406 3.16 9.22 25.53
C GLY A 406 2.60 7.86 25.94
N ALA A 407 1.33 7.89 26.36
CA ALA A 407 0.66 6.69 26.84
C ALA A 407 0.10 5.83 25.72
N THR A 408 0.01 6.36 24.50
CA THR A 408 -0.58 5.62 23.36
C THR A 408 0.29 5.65 22.13
#